data_de7bda3b8931bde10487f41b67971b68
#
_entry.id   de7bda3b8931bde10487f41b67971b68
#
_cell.length_a   1.000
_cell.length_b   1.000
_cell.length_c   1.000
_cell.angle_alpha   90.00
_cell.angle_beta   90.00
_cell.angle_gamma   90.00
#
_symmetry.space_group_name_H-M   'P 1'
#
loop_
_entity.id
_entity.type
_entity.pdbx_description
1 polymer ?
#
loop_
_entity_poly.entity_id
_entity_poly.type
_entity_poly.pdbx_seq_one_letter_code
_entity_poly.pdbx_strand_id
1 'polypeptide(L)'
;RDKNHPCILFWSLGNEGGSGANLRAMADTIRALDPTRPIYDDTDRTVSDVYDEAYLHPNALKELGEKITDRPVFMREYAYAMGNSIGNLKEYWDVIEKDESIIGAAIWCWVDQGIPKKLNGAPLSFGESPSSLPLLPDEFWAYGGDFGDYPNDGPTGINGLVSPDRVPH
;
A
#
# COMPACT_ATOMS: atom_id res chain seq x y z
N ARG A 1 -21.36 -5.42 -6.71
CA ARG A 1 -21.30 -4.05 -7.20
C ARG A 1 -20.25 -3.94 -8.32
N ASP A 2 -19.01 -4.31 -8.07
CA ASP A 2 -17.87 -3.95 -8.91
C ASP A 2 -17.38 -5.07 -9.86
N LYS A 3 -18.04 -6.23 -9.88
CA LYS A 3 -17.62 -7.38 -10.70
C LYS A 3 -17.57 -7.14 -12.22
N ASN A 4 -18.28 -6.12 -12.70
CA ASN A 4 -18.30 -5.77 -14.12
C ASN A 4 -17.24 -4.73 -14.52
N HIS A 5 -16.39 -4.33 -13.58
CA HIS A 5 -15.29 -3.41 -13.87
C HIS A 5 -14.04 -4.18 -14.31
N PRO A 6 -13.57 -3.99 -15.57
CA PRO A 6 -12.43 -4.75 -16.09
C PRO A 6 -11.08 -4.38 -15.45
N CYS A 7 -11.00 -3.26 -14.75
CA CYS A 7 -9.80 -2.83 -14.03
C CYS A 7 -9.54 -3.63 -12.74
N ILE A 8 -10.52 -4.40 -12.25
CA ILE A 8 -10.33 -5.27 -11.08
C ILE A 8 -9.64 -6.55 -11.55
N LEU A 9 -8.45 -6.79 -11.05
CA LEU A 9 -7.63 -7.94 -11.41
C LEU A 9 -7.88 -9.14 -10.48
N PHE A 10 -7.99 -8.90 -9.18
CA PHE A 10 -8.32 -9.89 -8.16
C PHE A 10 -9.08 -9.28 -7.00
N TRP A 11 -9.71 -10.11 -6.18
CA TRP A 11 -10.47 -9.71 -5.01
C TRP A 11 -9.63 -9.88 -3.74
N SER A 12 -9.34 -8.78 -3.06
CA SER A 12 -8.67 -8.83 -1.76
C SER A 12 -9.69 -9.01 -0.63
N LEU A 13 -9.41 -9.92 0.29
CA LEU A 13 -10.23 -10.15 1.48
C LEU A 13 -9.93 -9.16 2.61
N GLY A 14 -8.83 -8.45 2.54
CA GLY A 14 -8.41 -7.48 3.54
C GLY A 14 -6.91 -7.32 3.61
N ASN A 15 -6.45 -6.65 4.65
CA ASN A 15 -5.04 -6.49 4.99
C ASN A 15 -4.83 -6.78 6.46
N GLU A 16 -3.86 -7.66 6.76
CA GLU A 16 -3.49 -8.05 8.14
C GLU A 16 -4.67 -8.54 9.00
N GLY A 17 -5.68 -9.13 8.34
CA GLY A 17 -6.93 -9.55 8.98
C GLY A 17 -6.86 -10.85 9.78
N GLY A 18 -5.72 -11.54 9.77
CA GLY A 18 -5.55 -12.85 10.38
C GLY A 18 -6.17 -13.96 9.53
N SER A 19 -6.57 -15.06 10.15
CA SER A 19 -7.13 -16.22 9.48
C SER A 19 -8.41 -16.70 10.19
N GLY A 20 -9.19 -17.57 9.55
CA GLY A 20 -10.30 -18.19 10.21
C GLY A 20 -11.57 -18.35 9.37
N ALA A 21 -12.65 -18.73 10.06
CA ALA A 21 -13.91 -19.10 9.41
C ALA A 21 -14.54 -17.93 8.62
N ASN A 22 -14.39 -16.71 9.09
CA ASN A 22 -14.95 -15.52 8.40
C ASN A 22 -14.26 -15.27 7.05
N LEU A 23 -12.91 -15.34 7.01
CA LEU A 23 -12.17 -15.20 5.74
C LEU A 23 -12.55 -16.31 4.74
N ARG A 24 -12.66 -17.54 5.20
CA ARG A 24 -13.11 -18.65 4.35
C ARG A 24 -14.52 -18.42 3.80
N ALA A 25 -15.46 -17.99 4.65
CA ALA A 25 -16.82 -17.68 4.21
C ALA A 25 -16.88 -16.52 3.21
N MET A 26 -16.01 -15.50 3.40
CA MET A 26 -15.86 -14.41 2.42
C MET A 26 -15.34 -14.93 1.09
N ALA A 27 -14.25 -15.72 1.10
CA ALA A 27 -13.69 -16.33 -0.10
C ALA A 27 -14.71 -17.17 -0.85
N ASP A 28 -15.44 -18.04 -0.16
CA ASP A 28 -16.45 -18.91 -0.75
C ASP A 28 -17.60 -18.09 -1.38
N THR A 29 -18.02 -17.02 -0.70
CA THR A 29 -19.05 -16.10 -1.21
C THR A 29 -18.58 -15.39 -2.47
N ILE A 30 -17.34 -14.90 -2.49
CA ILE A 30 -16.76 -14.22 -3.65
C ILE A 30 -16.64 -15.19 -4.82
N ARG A 31 -16.11 -16.39 -4.60
CA ARG A 31 -16.00 -17.43 -5.65
C ARG A 31 -17.36 -17.80 -6.25
N ALA A 32 -18.40 -17.83 -5.43
CA ALA A 32 -19.76 -18.09 -5.90
C ALA A 32 -20.33 -16.94 -6.74
N LEU A 33 -19.95 -15.69 -6.44
CA LEU A 33 -20.41 -14.49 -7.15
C LEU A 33 -19.60 -14.16 -8.40
N ASP A 34 -18.29 -14.41 -8.34
CA ASP A 34 -17.34 -14.16 -9.42
C ASP A 34 -16.26 -15.26 -9.46
N PRO A 35 -16.49 -16.33 -10.22
CA PRO A 35 -15.50 -17.41 -10.35
C PRO A 35 -14.36 -17.07 -11.32
N THR A 36 -14.34 -15.88 -11.90
CA THR A 36 -13.40 -15.52 -12.97
C THR A 36 -12.13 -14.83 -12.49
N ARG A 37 -12.16 -14.24 -11.29
CA ARG A 37 -11.03 -13.51 -10.73
C ARG A 37 -10.45 -14.25 -9.53
N PRO A 38 -9.11 -14.25 -9.39
CA PRO A 38 -8.47 -14.83 -8.22
C PRO A 38 -8.81 -14.06 -6.94
N ILE A 39 -8.75 -14.78 -5.83
CA ILE A 39 -8.86 -14.22 -4.50
C ILE A 39 -7.45 -13.99 -3.96
N TYR A 40 -7.26 -12.86 -3.31
CA TYR A 40 -6.04 -12.48 -2.62
C TYR A 40 -6.29 -12.31 -1.12
N ASP A 41 -5.41 -12.88 -0.32
CA ASP A 41 -5.32 -12.62 1.13
C ASP A 41 -3.85 -12.71 1.55
N ASP A 42 -3.42 -11.77 2.39
CA ASP A 42 -2.03 -11.65 2.84
C ASP A 42 -1.70 -12.58 4.01
N THR A 43 -2.69 -13.00 4.77
CA THR A 43 -2.49 -13.75 6.03
C THR A 43 -2.93 -15.21 5.94
N ASP A 44 -4.04 -15.53 5.28
CA ASP A 44 -4.51 -16.91 5.12
C ASP A 44 -4.20 -17.46 3.73
N ARG A 45 -3.00 -18.01 3.58
CA ARG A 45 -2.54 -18.64 2.34
C ARG A 45 -3.37 -19.84 1.88
N THR A 46 -4.28 -20.34 2.72
CA THR A 46 -5.17 -21.46 2.34
C THR A 46 -6.36 -21.00 1.50
N VAL A 47 -6.72 -19.73 1.57
CA VAL A 47 -7.81 -19.15 0.77
C VAL A 47 -7.32 -18.29 -0.38
N SER A 48 -6.08 -17.83 -0.34
CA SER A 48 -5.48 -16.98 -1.36
C SER A 48 -5.01 -17.76 -2.58
N ASP A 49 -5.40 -17.30 -3.76
CA ASP A 49 -4.94 -17.82 -5.05
C ASP A 49 -3.61 -17.19 -5.48
N VAL A 50 -3.12 -16.19 -4.73
CA VAL A 50 -1.88 -15.45 -4.96
C VAL A 50 -0.99 -15.59 -3.74
N TYR A 51 0.30 -15.80 -3.93
CA TYR A 51 1.27 -15.78 -2.83
C TYR A 51 1.67 -14.34 -2.53
N ASP A 52 1.51 -13.93 -1.30
CA ASP A 52 1.86 -12.60 -0.84
C ASP A 52 3.11 -12.59 0.04
N GLU A 53 3.89 -11.53 -0.14
CA GLU A 53 4.91 -11.09 0.80
C GLU A 53 5.09 -9.57 0.69
N ALA A 54 5.49 -8.89 1.77
CA ALA A 54 5.66 -7.45 1.77
C ALA A 54 7.12 -7.07 2.05
N TYR A 55 7.56 -5.94 1.53
CA TYR A 55 8.84 -5.29 1.82
C TYR A 55 10.09 -6.15 1.60
N LEU A 56 10.01 -7.17 0.73
CA LEU A 56 11.19 -7.94 0.37
C LEU A 56 12.21 -7.07 -0.38
N HIS A 57 13.48 -7.29 -0.09
CA HIS A 57 14.55 -6.77 -0.93
C HIS A 57 14.51 -7.43 -2.34
N PRO A 58 14.95 -6.76 -3.43
CA PRO A 58 14.87 -7.32 -4.79
C PRO A 58 15.43 -8.74 -4.94
N ASN A 59 16.58 -9.05 -4.30
CA ASN A 59 17.14 -10.40 -4.34
C ASN A 59 16.25 -11.44 -3.66
N ALA A 60 15.65 -11.09 -2.52
CA ALA A 60 14.74 -11.99 -1.82
C ALA A 60 13.42 -12.18 -2.60
N LEU A 61 12.94 -11.16 -3.30
CA LEU A 61 11.80 -11.27 -4.20
C LEU A 61 12.09 -12.24 -5.35
N LYS A 62 13.27 -12.15 -5.95
CA LYS A 62 13.73 -13.08 -6.98
C LYS A 62 13.76 -14.52 -6.46
N GLU A 63 14.39 -14.75 -5.32
CA GLU A 63 14.45 -16.08 -4.69
C GLU A 63 13.05 -16.62 -4.37
N LEU A 64 12.12 -15.76 -4.00
CA LEU A 64 10.73 -16.13 -3.75
C LEU A 64 10.03 -16.55 -5.03
N GLY A 65 10.19 -15.83 -6.14
CA GLY A 65 9.65 -16.17 -7.45
C GLY A 65 10.14 -17.55 -7.92
N GLU A 66 11.44 -17.83 -7.78
CA GLU A 66 12.02 -19.13 -8.11
C GLU A 66 11.49 -20.28 -7.21
N LYS A 67 11.10 -19.97 -5.97
CA LYS A 67 10.64 -20.95 -4.98
C LYS A 67 9.16 -21.28 -5.08
N ILE A 68 8.31 -20.29 -5.33
CA ILE A 68 6.87 -20.45 -5.38
C ILE A 68 6.46 -20.83 -6.80
N THR A 69 5.99 -22.06 -6.98
CA THR A 69 5.66 -22.63 -8.29
C THR A 69 4.19 -23.02 -8.44
N ASP A 70 3.41 -22.94 -7.35
CA ASP A 70 2.01 -23.38 -7.33
C ASP A 70 1.02 -22.23 -7.59
N ARG A 71 1.45 -21.01 -7.46
CA ARG A 71 0.64 -19.79 -7.66
C ARG A 71 1.49 -18.57 -7.96
N PRO A 72 0.93 -17.49 -8.53
CA PRO A 72 1.67 -16.28 -8.78
C PRO A 72 2.05 -15.56 -7.47
N VAL A 73 3.18 -14.85 -7.52
CA VAL A 73 3.67 -14.01 -6.42
C VAL A 73 3.29 -12.56 -6.66
N PHE A 74 2.77 -11.90 -5.65
CA PHE A 74 2.49 -10.47 -5.63
C PHE A 74 3.06 -9.85 -4.35
N MET A 75 3.76 -8.74 -4.47
CA MET A 75 4.26 -8.01 -3.30
C MET A 75 3.30 -6.87 -2.98
N ARG A 76 2.46 -7.06 -1.94
CA ARG A 76 1.39 -6.11 -1.61
C ARG A 76 1.87 -4.72 -1.26
N GLU A 77 3.08 -4.62 -0.70
CA GLU A 77 3.64 -3.36 -0.24
C GLU A 77 5.16 -3.33 -0.45
N TYR A 78 5.65 -2.26 -1.05
CA TYR A 78 7.07 -1.96 -1.20
C TYR A 78 7.28 -0.46 -1.36
N ALA A 79 8.53 -0.01 -1.45
CA ALA A 79 8.89 1.39 -1.65
C ALA A 79 8.33 2.32 -0.56
N TYR A 80 8.42 1.87 0.70
CA TYR A 80 8.04 2.66 1.88
C TYR A 80 9.03 3.81 2.07
N ALA A 81 8.65 5.01 1.62
CA ALA A 81 9.54 6.16 1.47
C ALA A 81 9.65 7.04 2.73
N MET A 82 9.60 6.43 3.92
CA MET A 82 9.75 7.17 5.18
C MET A 82 11.22 7.52 5.42
N GLY A 83 11.50 8.80 5.70
CA GLY A 83 12.85 9.29 5.93
C GLY A 83 13.70 9.26 4.67
N ASN A 84 14.88 8.68 4.73
CA ASN A 84 15.82 8.57 3.61
C ASN A 84 15.78 7.17 2.97
N SER A 85 14.61 6.70 2.60
CA SER A 85 14.39 5.30 2.23
C SER A 85 13.85 5.04 0.82
N ILE A 86 13.71 6.06 -0.02
CA ILE A 86 13.33 5.85 -1.42
C ILE A 86 14.54 5.32 -2.19
N GLY A 87 14.44 4.10 -2.70
CA GLY A 87 15.50 3.50 -3.49
C GLY A 87 15.10 2.17 -4.12
N ASN A 88 15.92 1.70 -5.02
CA ASN A 88 15.82 0.39 -5.68
C ASN A 88 14.52 0.16 -6.49
N LEU A 89 13.76 1.18 -6.86
CA LEU A 89 12.54 1.01 -7.69
C LEU A 89 12.87 0.29 -9.00
N LYS A 90 13.97 0.68 -9.64
CA LYS A 90 14.43 0.04 -10.86
C LYS A 90 14.80 -1.43 -10.63
N GLU A 91 15.53 -1.72 -9.57
CA GLU A 91 15.97 -3.07 -9.23
C GLU A 91 14.80 -4.01 -8.92
N TYR A 92 13.73 -3.52 -8.29
CA TYR A 92 12.49 -4.27 -8.12
C TYR A 92 11.87 -4.62 -9.47
N TRP A 93 11.74 -3.65 -10.37
CA TRP A 93 11.14 -3.88 -11.67
C TRP A 93 12.03 -4.71 -12.59
N ASP A 94 13.36 -4.61 -12.47
CA ASP A 94 14.28 -5.52 -13.15
C ASP A 94 14.08 -6.99 -12.77
N VAL A 95 13.60 -7.27 -11.56
CA VAL A 95 13.21 -8.62 -11.11
C VAL A 95 11.81 -8.97 -11.61
N ILE A 96 10.83 -8.12 -11.35
CA ILE A 96 9.42 -8.36 -11.67
C ILE A 96 9.22 -8.62 -13.18
N GLU A 97 9.86 -7.83 -14.05
CA GLU A 97 9.71 -7.96 -15.50
C GLU A 97 10.40 -9.21 -16.08
N LYS A 98 11.35 -9.81 -15.35
CA LYS A 98 12.10 -10.99 -15.82
C LYS A 98 11.53 -12.31 -15.34
N ASP A 99 10.73 -12.30 -14.31
CA ASP A 99 10.19 -13.50 -13.67
C ASP A 99 8.67 -13.57 -13.87
N GLU A 100 8.22 -14.47 -14.73
CA GLU A 100 6.81 -14.66 -15.06
C GLU A 100 5.95 -15.12 -13.87
N SER A 101 6.57 -15.62 -12.81
CA SER A 101 5.85 -15.99 -11.58
C SER A 101 5.48 -14.80 -10.72
N ILE A 102 6.16 -13.64 -10.90
CA ILE A 102 5.92 -12.42 -10.13
C ILE A 102 5.01 -11.49 -10.93
N ILE A 103 3.77 -11.35 -10.51
CA ILE A 103 2.75 -10.60 -11.26
C ILE A 103 2.72 -9.09 -10.96
N GLY A 104 3.55 -8.63 -10.04
CA GLY A 104 3.69 -7.20 -9.74
C GLY A 104 3.85 -6.89 -8.26
N ALA A 105 3.75 -5.60 -7.96
CA ALA A 105 3.84 -5.07 -6.61
C ALA A 105 3.01 -3.78 -6.47
N ALA A 106 2.59 -3.44 -5.24
CA ALA A 106 1.88 -2.21 -4.95
C ALA A 106 2.70 -1.32 -4.00
N ILE A 107 2.88 -0.07 -4.37
CA ILE A 107 3.65 0.91 -3.60
C ILE A 107 2.89 1.31 -2.33
N TRP A 108 3.57 1.28 -1.19
CA TRP A 108 3.06 1.82 0.06
C TRP A 108 3.94 2.96 0.59
N CYS A 109 3.51 4.25 0.49
CA CYS A 109 2.32 4.75 -0.18
C CYS A 109 2.69 5.53 -1.45
N TRP A 110 1.70 5.77 -2.32
CA TRP A 110 1.94 6.64 -3.47
C TRP A 110 2.12 8.09 -3.05
N VAL A 111 1.31 8.56 -2.11
CA VAL A 111 1.21 9.95 -1.67
C VAL A 111 1.41 10.05 -0.18
N ASP A 112 2.22 11.00 0.27
CA ASP A 112 2.28 11.41 1.67
C ASP A 112 0.90 11.80 2.20
N GLN A 113 0.63 11.44 3.46
CA GLN A 113 -0.64 11.72 4.14
C GLN A 113 -0.53 12.95 5.05
N GLY A 114 0.44 13.84 4.78
CA GLY A 114 0.63 15.08 5.53
C GLY A 114 -0.55 16.02 5.41
N ILE A 115 -0.84 16.74 6.49
CA ILE A 115 -1.89 17.75 6.57
C ILE A 115 -1.24 19.12 6.67
N PRO A 116 -1.67 20.14 5.91
CA PRO A 116 -1.12 21.49 6.04
C PRO A 116 -1.26 22.02 7.45
N LYS A 117 -0.19 22.54 8.01
CA LYS A 117 -0.16 23.22 9.30
C LYS A 117 0.70 24.47 9.22
N LYS A 118 0.27 25.54 9.90
CA LYS A 118 1.01 26.78 9.94
C LYS A 118 2.25 26.69 10.85
N LEU A 119 3.33 27.30 10.43
CA LEU A 119 4.58 27.37 11.19
C LEU A 119 4.42 27.99 12.58
N ASN A 120 3.45 28.89 12.77
CA ASN A 120 3.10 29.48 14.06
C ASN A 120 2.36 28.55 15.03
N GLY A 121 2.14 27.28 14.62
CA GLY A 121 1.49 26.26 15.44
C GLY A 121 -0.03 26.33 15.50
N ALA A 122 -0.69 27.29 14.83
CA ALA A 122 -2.15 27.32 14.78
C ALA A 122 -2.66 26.11 13.98
N PRO A 123 -3.49 25.23 14.58
CA PRO A 123 -4.12 24.16 13.84
C PRO A 123 -5.17 24.71 12.87
N LEU A 124 -5.50 23.92 11.84
CA LEU A 124 -6.70 24.18 11.06
C LEU A 124 -7.92 24.10 11.96
N SER A 125 -8.85 25.04 11.82
CA SER A 125 -10.12 24.98 12.54
C SER A 125 -10.99 23.86 11.97
N PHE A 126 -11.83 23.27 12.80
CA PHE A 126 -12.77 22.24 12.35
C PHE A 126 -13.66 22.79 11.22
N GLY A 127 -13.65 22.13 10.08
CA GLY A 127 -14.39 22.54 8.89
C GLY A 127 -13.66 23.53 7.98
N GLU A 128 -12.46 24.00 8.32
CA GLU A 128 -11.57 24.60 7.34
C GLU A 128 -11.06 23.49 6.40
N SER A 129 -11.29 23.69 5.13
CA SER A 129 -10.57 22.91 4.12
C SER A 129 -9.08 23.21 4.25
N PRO A 130 -8.20 22.21 4.09
CA PRO A 130 -6.79 22.49 3.87
C PRO A 130 -6.69 23.59 2.82
N SER A 131 -5.80 24.54 3.06
CA SER A 131 -5.53 25.59 2.09
C SER A 131 -5.33 25.00 0.70
N SER A 132 -5.69 25.76 -0.30
CA SER A 132 -5.52 25.34 -1.70
C SER A 132 -4.07 24.91 -1.92
N LEU A 133 -3.86 23.69 -2.38
CA LEU A 133 -2.55 23.22 -2.82
C LEU A 133 -2.01 24.13 -3.94
N PRO A 134 -0.73 24.51 -3.96
CA PRO A 134 0.35 24.09 -3.05
C PRO A 134 0.32 24.78 -1.68
N LEU A 135 1.20 24.30 -0.76
CA LEU A 135 1.39 24.93 0.56
C LEU A 135 1.67 26.43 0.45
N LEU A 136 1.13 27.18 1.41
CA LEU A 136 1.50 28.60 1.58
C LEU A 136 2.91 28.70 2.18
N PRO A 137 3.61 29.85 2.00
CA PRO A 137 4.97 30.03 2.51
C PRO A 137 5.14 29.88 4.03
N ASP A 138 4.04 30.02 4.79
CA ASP A 138 3.99 29.88 6.24
C ASP A 138 3.41 28.53 6.70
N GLU A 139 3.33 27.55 5.80
CA GLU A 139 2.79 26.22 6.07
C GLU A 139 3.83 25.12 5.84
N PHE A 140 3.58 23.95 6.44
CA PHE A 140 4.33 22.72 6.23
C PHE A 140 3.39 21.52 6.27
N TRP A 141 3.85 20.38 5.72
CA TRP A 141 3.16 19.11 5.84
C TRP A 141 3.40 18.51 7.21
N ALA A 142 2.38 18.49 8.04
CA ALA A 142 2.42 17.94 9.38
C ALA A 142 1.89 16.49 9.42
N TYR A 143 2.35 15.74 10.39
CA TYR A 143 1.89 14.39 10.69
C TYR A 143 1.52 14.26 12.17
N GLY A 144 1.09 13.07 12.61
CA GLY A 144 0.81 12.79 14.02
C GLY A 144 2.01 13.14 14.91
N GLY A 145 1.77 13.77 16.06
CA GLY A 145 2.81 14.35 16.91
C GLY A 145 3.01 15.85 16.70
N ASP A 146 2.95 16.34 15.47
CA ASP A 146 2.98 17.80 15.21
C ASP A 146 1.75 18.53 15.75
N PHE A 147 0.68 17.81 15.99
CA PHE A 147 -0.56 18.33 16.59
C PHE A 147 -0.61 18.21 18.12
N GLY A 148 0.47 17.70 18.74
CA GLY A 148 0.53 17.46 20.20
C GLY A 148 -0.26 16.24 20.66
N ASP A 149 -0.66 15.38 19.76
CA ASP A 149 -1.36 14.12 20.04
C ASP A 149 -0.42 13.04 20.60
N TYR A 150 -0.95 12.23 21.51
CA TYR A 150 -0.24 11.08 22.08
C TYR A 150 -1.25 10.02 22.54
N PRO A 151 -1.02 8.73 22.22
CA PRO A 151 0.06 8.22 21.36
C PRO A 151 -0.11 8.58 19.89
N ASN A 152 0.99 8.53 19.12
CA ASN A 152 0.98 8.69 17.68
C ASN A 152 2.06 7.81 17.04
N ASP A 153 1.96 7.58 15.75
CA ASP A 153 2.89 6.70 15.00
C ASP A 153 4.06 7.48 14.36
N GLY A 154 4.33 8.71 14.85
CA GLY A 154 5.41 9.54 14.31
C GLY A 154 5.25 9.83 12.81
N PRO A 155 6.32 9.74 12.01
CA PRO A 155 6.30 10.10 10.60
C PRO A 155 5.69 9.02 9.69
N THR A 156 4.96 8.04 10.20
CA THR A 156 4.43 6.90 9.43
C THR A 156 3.56 7.33 8.25
N GLY A 157 2.86 8.45 8.35
CA GLY A 157 2.06 9.01 7.27
C GLY A 157 2.86 9.82 6.22
N ILE A 158 4.17 10.00 6.43
CA ILE A 158 5.09 10.66 5.48
C ILE A 158 5.98 9.59 4.85
N ASN A 159 5.41 8.83 3.95
CA ASN A 159 6.00 7.64 3.34
C ASN A 159 5.66 7.48 1.85
N GLY A 160 5.17 8.55 1.23
CA GLY A 160 4.81 8.59 -0.18
C GLY A 160 6.00 8.77 -1.11
N LEU A 161 5.82 8.45 -2.38
CA LEU A 161 6.75 8.80 -3.46
C LEU A 161 6.54 10.23 -3.94
N VAL A 162 5.42 10.81 -3.58
CA VAL A 162 5.08 12.20 -3.90
C VAL A 162 4.49 12.86 -2.64
N SER A 163 4.70 14.16 -2.52
CA SER A 163 4.08 14.97 -1.46
C SER A 163 2.55 15.02 -1.58
N PRO A 164 1.82 15.48 -0.54
CA PRO A 164 0.35 15.54 -0.58
C PRO A 164 -0.22 16.35 -1.74
N ASP A 165 0.51 17.33 -2.26
CA ASP A 165 0.15 18.11 -3.46
C ASP A 165 0.58 17.46 -4.79
N ARG A 166 1.04 16.20 -4.75
CA ARG A 166 1.46 15.40 -5.91
C ARG A 166 2.77 15.83 -6.56
N VAL A 167 3.57 16.63 -5.88
CA VAL A 167 4.93 16.95 -6.33
C VAL A 167 5.85 15.78 -5.97
N PRO A 168 6.64 15.23 -6.91
CA PRO A 168 7.64 14.20 -6.62
C PRO A 168 8.72 14.70 -5.64
N HIS A 169 9.18 13.81 -4.76
CA HIS A 169 10.31 14.06 -3.85
C HIS A 169 11.63 14.10 -4.58
#